data_1764f80610166754d36d39a322fa5226
#
_entry.id   1764f80610166754d36d39a322fa5226
#
_cell.length_a   1.000
_cell.length_b   1.000
_cell.length_c   1.000
_cell.angle_alpha   90.00
_cell.angle_beta   90.00
_cell.angle_gamma   90.00
#
_symmetry.space_group_name_H-M   'P 1'
#
loop_
_entity.id
_entity.type
_entity.pdbx_description
1 polymer ?
#
loop_
_entity_poly.entity_id
_entity_poly.type
_entity_poly.pdbx_seq_one_letter_code
_entity_poly.pdbx_strand_id
1 'polypeptide(L)'
;MNSIHGAPSFQLKSDCVELSITQTAGMLAPVIFRSGGSEFSPYALAPWKPDELEGSLPNLLKYLRGDFFCLPFGPQDNGDPHGDTANAEWSLVKQEEGLLHLALDPGDVGGRVEKVLRLKSGHAAVYCEHRISGAEGRFSYGTHPILDFSGLAEGQGRVTTSPFRWASVNPGLFSDPANHEYQALVPGARFTDLREVPLATEPPSAPDQVSAAGTTDLTRYPARQGFEDLVMLVNEEASKEQPFAWTAAVLDGCVWFSLKNPADFPATLFWISNGGRRGAPWDGRHLGRLGLEEVCSHFADNVTSSREDRLGGENIPTTRSFSRDEVVSLRIVQAVTAIPADFGAVVSIVPGESEDVTITSDTGATVEVAVNWSFTA
;
A
#
# COMPACT_ATOMS: atom_id res chain seq x y z
N MET A 1 7.81 1.75 25.89
CA MET A 1 7.55 2.27 24.54
C MET A 1 8.68 3.24 24.20
N ASN A 2 9.27 3.08 23.03
CA ASN A 2 10.38 3.92 22.59
C ASN A 2 9.89 4.96 21.57
N SER A 3 10.55 6.15 21.52
CA SER A 3 10.28 7.11 20.45
C SER A 3 11.16 6.77 19.24
N ILE A 4 10.52 6.46 18.10
CA ILE A 4 11.18 6.11 16.85
C ILE A 4 10.80 7.15 15.78
N HIS A 5 11.77 7.89 15.27
CA HIS A 5 11.55 9.01 14.35
C HIS A 5 10.45 9.97 14.82
N GLY A 6 10.53 10.39 16.11
CA GLY A 6 9.60 11.32 16.73
C GLY A 6 8.24 10.75 17.14
N ALA A 7 8.00 9.44 16.97
CA ALA A 7 6.72 8.80 17.30
C ALA A 7 6.86 7.73 18.38
N PRO A 8 6.03 7.74 19.45
CA PRO A 8 5.90 6.64 20.38
C PRO A 8 5.55 5.36 19.61
N SER A 9 6.32 4.30 19.77
CA SER A 9 6.21 3.09 18.93
C SER A 9 6.35 1.80 19.74
N PHE A 10 5.58 0.79 19.33
CA PHE A 10 5.79 -0.61 19.70
C PHE A 10 6.85 -1.21 18.79
N GLN A 11 7.56 -2.21 19.27
CA GLN A 11 8.60 -2.89 18.49
C GLN A 11 8.38 -4.40 18.54
N LEU A 12 8.67 -5.08 17.43
CA LEU A 12 8.68 -6.54 17.33
C LEU A 12 9.92 -6.97 16.56
N LYS A 13 10.51 -8.10 16.95
CA LYS A 13 11.76 -8.57 16.36
C LYS A 13 11.76 -10.09 16.23
N SER A 14 12.37 -10.56 15.14
CA SER A 14 12.83 -11.92 14.92
C SER A 14 14.29 -11.91 14.47
N ASP A 15 14.83 -13.06 14.09
CA ASP A 15 16.13 -13.17 13.44
C ASP A 15 16.19 -12.43 12.08
N CYS A 16 15.11 -12.48 11.30
CA CYS A 16 15.05 -11.91 9.95
C CYS A 16 14.33 -10.56 9.85
N VAL A 17 13.56 -10.13 10.85
CA VAL A 17 12.81 -8.86 10.79
C VAL A 17 12.92 -8.10 12.10
N GLU A 18 13.11 -6.79 12.00
CA GLU A 18 12.94 -5.85 13.10
C GLU A 18 12.00 -4.74 12.65
N LEU A 19 10.87 -4.57 13.34
CA LEU A 19 9.86 -3.59 12.97
C LEU A 19 9.48 -2.68 14.12
N SER A 20 9.07 -1.47 13.75
CA SER A 20 8.42 -0.52 14.64
C SER A 20 7.05 -0.14 14.09
N ILE A 21 6.07 0.00 14.97
CA ILE A 21 4.73 0.48 14.63
C ILE A 21 4.33 1.60 15.58
N THR A 22 3.88 2.72 15.05
CA THR A 22 3.49 3.88 15.86
C THR A 22 2.25 3.58 16.69
N GLN A 23 2.20 4.10 17.92
CA GLN A 23 1.01 4.03 18.76
C GLN A 23 -0.14 4.82 18.13
N THR A 24 0.11 6.06 17.72
CA THR A 24 -0.86 6.86 16.96
C THR A 24 -0.83 6.45 15.50
N ALA A 25 -1.99 6.29 14.90
CA ALA A 25 -2.19 5.92 13.50
C ALA A 25 -1.75 4.49 13.11
N GLY A 26 -1.09 3.73 13.99
CA GLY A 26 -0.71 2.33 13.76
C GLY A 26 0.15 2.11 12.51
N MET A 27 1.10 3.01 12.23
CA MET A 27 1.93 3.01 11.03
C MET A 27 3.18 2.16 11.20
N LEU A 28 3.41 1.25 10.28
CA LEU A 28 4.48 0.26 10.27
C LEU A 28 5.71 0.81 9.53
N ALA A 29 6.61 1.46 10.24
CA ALA A 29 7.97 1.83 9.81
C ALA A 29 8.75 2.48 10.96
N PRO A 30 10.09 2.32 10.98
CA PRO A 30 10.89 1.53 10.05
C PRO A 30 10.70 0.01 10.20
N VAL A 31 10.95 -0.71 9.12
CA VAL A 31 11.08 -2.17 9.12
C VAL A 31 12.41 -2.52 8.46
N ILE A 32 13.22 -3.30 9.16
CA ILE A 32 14.47 -3.84 8.65
C ILE A 32 14.27 -5.32 8.38
N PHE A 33 14.45 -5.72 7.14
CA PHE A 33 14.46 -7.11 6.71
C PHE A 33 15.88 -7.58 6.51
N ARG A 34 16.21 -8.79 6.97
CA ARG A 34 17.52 -9.43 6.80
C ARG A 34 17.39 -10.62 5.87
N SER A 35 18.04 -10.55 4.72
CA SER A 35 18.03 -11.60 3.70
C SER A 35 19.37 -11.62 2.97
N GLY A 36 19.89 -12.82 2.65
CA GLY A 36 21.14 -12.98 1.91
C GLY A 36 22.37 -12.33 2.58
N GLY A 37 22.36 -12.14 3.91
CA GLY A 37 23.42 -11.47 4.66
C GLY A 37 23.38 -9.93 4.59
N SER A 38 22.36 -9.35 4.01
CA SER A 38 22.13 -7.89 3.89
C SER A 38 20.90 -7.44 4.65
N GLU A 39 20.85 -6.15 4.98
CA GLU A 39 19.68 -5.49 5.58
C GLU A 39 19.00 -4.57 4.57
N PHE A 40 17.68 -4.61 4.51
CA PHE A 40 16.86 -3.81 3.61
C PHE A 40 15.75 -3.11 4.38
N SER A 41 15.51 -1.84 4.07
CA SER A 41 14.46 -1.02 4.68
C SER A 41 13.63 -0.31 3.59
N PRO A 42 12.71 -1.00 2.94
CA PRO A 42 12.03 -0.51 1.74
C PRO A 42 10.95 0.54 2.02
N TYR A 43 10.49 0.64 3.26
CA TYR A 43 9.38 1.53 3.61
C TYR A 43 9.80 2.98 3.74
N ALA A 44 8.99 3.87 3.20
CA ALA A 44 9.17 5.30 3.29
C ALA A 44 8.93 5.83 4.70
N LEU A 45 9.69 6.84 5.05
CA LEU A 45 9.39 7.78 6.14
C LEU A 45 9.09 9.13 5.50
N ALA A 46 8.09 9.86 6.03
CA ALA A 46 7.86 11.22 5.59
C ALA A 46 9.10 12.10 5.85
N PRO A 47 9.36 13.11 5.01
CA PRO A 47 10.51 14.01 5.18
C PRO A 47 10.32 15.04 6.30
N TRP A 48 9.37 14.83 7.19
CA TRP A 48 9.10 15.63 8.39
C TRP A 48 8.92 14.73 9.60
N LYS A 49 9.01 15.31 10.79
CA LYS A 49 8.68 14.66 12.07
C LYS A 49 7.39 15.22 12.65
N PRO A 50 6.67 14.45 13.48
CA PRO A 50 5.41 14.90 14.08
C PRO A 50 5.53 16.20 14.87
N ASP A 51 6.66 16.43 15.57
CA ASP A 51 6.93 17.61 16.39
C ASP A 51 7.32 18.86 15.57
N GLU A 52 7.60 18.71 14.27
CA GLU A 52 7.85 19.82 13.35
C GLU A 52 6.56 20.41 12.77
N LEU A 53 5.42 19.74 12.99
CA LEU A 53 4.16 20.09 12.35
C LEU A 53 3.16 20.74 13.32
N GLU A 54 2.37 21.68 12.78
CA GLU A 54 1.33 22.36 13.55
C GLU A 54 0.17 21.43 13.95
N GLY A 55 -0.50 21.75 15.06
CA GLY A 55 -1.49 20.92 15.71
C GLY A 55 -2.76 20.59 14.91
N SER A 56 -3.09 21.37 13.88
CA SER A 56 -4.34 21.26 13.11
C SER A 56 -4.34 20.16 12.02
N LEU A 57 -3.18 19.56 11.71
CA LEU A 57 -3.10 18.51 10.68
C LEU A 57 -3.59 17.16 11.23
N PRO A 58 -4.24 16.32 10.40
CA PRO A 58 -4.55 14.93 10.73
C PRO A 58 -3.33 14.14 11.22
N ASN A 59 -3.52 13.24 12.16
CA ASN A 59 -2.44 12.38 12.64
C ASN A 59 -1.86 11.51 11.54
N LEU A 60 -2.68 11.08 10.59
CA LEU A 60 -2.23 10.43 9.34
C LEU A 60 -1.04 11.17 8.71
N LEU A 61 -1.14 12.48 8.52
CA LEU A 61 -0.08 13.27 7.88
C LEU A 61 1.11 13.48 8.82
N LYS A 62 0.85 13.72 10.13
CA LYS A 62 1.93 13.93 11.10
C LYS A 62 2.85 12.72 11.22
N TYR A 63 2.28 11.51 11.20
CA TYR A 63 3.00 10.26 11.41
C TYR A 63 3.30 9.49 10.13
N LEU A 64 2.98 10.01 8.95
CA LEU A 64 3.02 9.33 7.65
C LEU A 64 4.30 8.54 7.43
N ARG A 65 4.17 7.21 7.36
CA ARG A 65 5.27 6.27 7.10
C ARG A 65 4.78 4.88 6.79
N GLY A 66 5.58 4.16 6.00
CA GLY A 66 5.44 2.72 5.80
C GLY A 66 4.05 2.26 5.43
N ASP A 67 3.49 1.32 6.20
CA ASP A 67 2.18 0.76 5.95
C ASP A 67 1.22 1.04 7.10
N PHE A 68 -0.03 1.32 6.78
CA PHE A 68 -1.10 1.49 7.75
C PHE A 68 -2.44 0.97 7.22
N PHE A 69 -3.35 0.66 8.13
CA PHE A 69 -4.68 0.16 7.77
C PHE A 69 -5.69 1.30 7.73
N CYS A 70 -6.49 1.29 6.69
CA CYS A 70 -7.52 2.27 6.41
C CYS A 70 -8.90 1.61 6.49
N LEU A 71 -9.77 2.11 7.36
CA LEU A 71 -11.18 1.72 7.46
C LEU A 71 -11.97 2.88 8.07
N PRO A 72 -12.77 3.62 7.27
CA PRO A 72 -12.92 3.53 5.81
C PRO A 72 -11.66 3.97 5.05
N PHE A 73 -11.48 3.50 3.80
CA PHE A 73 -10.40 3.95 2.93
C PHE A 73 -10.77 5.27 2.21
N GLY A 74 -9.80 6.17 2.01
CA GLY A 74 -9.99 7.43 1.32
C GLY A 74 -10.41 8.60 2.23
N PRO A 75 -10.74 9.77 1.66
CA PRO A 75 -11.23 10.91 2.40
C PRO A 75 -12.58 10.59 3.06
N GLN A 76 -12.87 11.28 4.17
CA GLN A 76 -14.14 11.10 4.87
C GLN A 76 -15.08 12.29 4.60
N ASP A 77 -16.40 12.04 4.64
CA ASP A 77 -17.39 13.11 4.56
C ASP A 77 -17.35 14.01 5.80
N ASN A 78 -17.05 13.40 6.96
CA ASN A 78 -16.81 14.08 8.23
C ASN A 78 -15.70 13.34 8.96
N GLY A 79 -14.58 13.99 9.23
CA GLY A 79 -13.44 13.39 9.93
C GLY A 79 -12.16 13.37 9.12
N ASP A 80 -11.15 12.74 9.67
CA ASP A 80 -9.83 12.66 9.07
C ASP A 80 -9.77 11.60 7.95
N PRO A 81 -8.96 11.80 6.90
CA PRO A 81 -8.79 10.82 5.83
C PRO A 81 -8.38 9.45 6.37
N HIS A 82 -8.88 8.38 5.72
CA HIS A 82 -8.62 6.97 6.06
C HIS A 82 -9.12 6.52 7.44
N GLY A 83 -9.98 7.32 8.08
CA GLY A 83 -10.70 6.97 9.29
C GLY A 83 -9.83 6.89 10.55
N ASP A 84 -10.46 6.49 11.66
CA ASP A 84 -9.81 6.38 12.96
C ASP A 84 -8.65 5.36 12.95
N THR A 85 -8.71 4.33 12.14
CA THR A 85 -7.64 3.32 12.05
C THR A 85 -6.30 3.87 11.61
N ALA A 86 -6.31 4.97 10.85
CA ALA A 86 -5.13 5.68 10.37
C ALA A 86 -4.83 6.99 11.15
N ASN A 87 -5.63 7.33 12.18
CA ASN A 87 -5.48 8.59 12.91
C ASN A 87 -5.48 8.47 14.43
N ALA A 88 -6.21 7.49 15.00
CA ALA A 88 -6.35 7.34 16.43
C ALA A 88 -5.23 6.52 17.09
N GLU A 89 -5.25 6.43 18.41
CA GLU A 89 -4.28 5.65 19.18
C GLU A 89 -4.65 4.18 19.25
N TRP A 90 -3.70 3.32 18.93
CA TRP A 90 -3.79 1.87 19.10
C TRP A 90 -3.30 1.47 20.48
N SER A 91 -4.04 0.59 21.14
CA SER A 91 -3.72 0.04 22.44
C SER A 91 -3.07 -1.33 22.33
N LEU A 92 -2.07 -1.58 23.19
CA LEU A 92 -1.43 -2.90 23.28
C LEU A 92 -2.37 -3.89 23.96
N VAL A 93 -2.71 -4.97 23.25
CA VAL A 93 -3.47 -6.11 23.80
C VAL A 93 -2.51 -7.17 24.31
N LYS A 94 -1.53 -7.54 23.48
CA LYS A 94 -0.57 -8.60 23.79
C LYS A 94 0.73 -8.40 23.02
N GLN A 95 1.84 -8.73 23.68
CA GLN A 95 3.15 -8.81 23.03
C GLN A 95 3.89 -10.05 23.57
N GLU A 96 4.34 -10.87 22.63
CA GLU A 96 5.14 -12.08 22.90
C GLU A 96 6.24 -12.17 21.83
N GLU A 97 7.10 -13.17 21.95
CA GLU A 97 8.10 -13.46 20.91
C GLU A 97 7.40 -13.72 19.55
N GLY A 98 7.78 -12.96 18.55
CA GLY A 98 7.20 -13.03 17.20
C GLY A 98 5.73 -12.61 17.09
N LEU A 99 5.12 -12.01 18.12
CA LEU A 99 3.71 -11.58 18.11
C LEU A 99 3.54 -10.21 18.74
N LEU A 100 2.88 -9.31 18.00
CA LEU A 100 2.37 -8.03 18.50
C LEU A 100 0.89 -7.91 18.15
N HIS A 101 0.05 -7.76 19.17
CA HIS A 101 -1.40 -7.61 19.03
C HIS A 101 -1.82 -6.25 19.57
N LEU A 102 -2.34 -5.42 18.71
CA LEU A 102 -2.87 -4.09 19.00
C LEU A 102 -4.37 -4.05 18.74
N ALA A 103 -5.08 -3.13 19.37
CA ALA A 103 -6.49 -2.91 19.15
C ALA A 103 -6.88 -1.44 19.23
N LEU A 104 -7.96 -1.12 18.56
CA LEU A 104 -8.61 0.20 18.50
C LEU A 104 -10.12 -0.01 18.43
N ASP A 105 -10.88 0.83 19.14
CA ASP A 105 -12.34 0.91 19.04
C ASP A 105 -12.70 2.19 18.27
N PRO A 106 -12.86 2.12 16.91
CA PRO A 106 -13.05 3.29 16.07
C PRO A 106 -14.44 3.91 16.25
N GLY A 107 -14.51 5.23 16.36
CA GLY A 107 -15.78 5.96 16.50
C GLY A 107 -16.55 6.12 15.18
N ASP A 108 -15.85 6.11 14.06
CA ASP A 108 -16.41 6.36 12.73
C ASP A 108 -17.13 5.13 12.13
N VAL A 109 -16.64 3.93 12.34
CA VAL A 109 -17.28 2.68 11.85
C VAL A 109 -17.88 1.84 12.97
N GLY A 110 -17.56 2.16 14.22
CA GLY A 110 -17.95 1.40 15.41
C GLY A 110 -17.25 0.05 15.52
N GLY A 111 -17.62 -0.68 16.58
CA GLY A 111 -17.04 -2.00 16.86
C GLY A 111 -15.60 -1.93 17.33
N ARG A 112 -14.80 -2.93 16.93
CA ARG A 112 -13.41 -3.09 17.33
C ARG A 112 -12.57 -3.54 16.13
N VAL A 113 -11.41 -2.93 15.96
CA VAL A 113 -10.40 -3.34 14.98
C VAL A 113 -9.15 -3.80 15.74
N GLU A 114 -8.69 -5.00 15.42
CA GLU A 114 -7.46 -5.56 15.97
C GLU A 114 -6.44 -5.70 14.86
N LYS A 115 -5.18 -5.34 15.13
CA LYS A 115 -4.03 -5.52 14.25
C LYS A 115 -3.09 -6.53 14.89
N VAL A 116 -2.94 -7.68 14.25
CA VAL A 116 -2.10 -8.78 14.71
C VAL A 116 -0.92 -8.95 13.77
N LEU A 117 0.26 -8.58 14.23
CA LEU A 117 1.52 -8.76 13.51
C LEU A 117 2.23 -10.00 14.02
N ARG A 118 2.67 -10.84 13.08
CA ARG A 118 3.44 -12.05 13.39
C ARG A 118 4.75 -12.04 12.59
N LEU A 119 5.82 -12.42 13.27
CA LEU A 119 7.11 -12.72 12.67
C LEU A 119 7.42 -14.20 12.92
N LYS A 120 8.01 -14.85 11.94
CA LYS A 120 8.43 -16.24 12.01
C LYS A 120 9.93 -16.33 11.79
N SER A 121 10.62 -17.14 12.60
CA SER A 121 12.05 -17.39 12.45
C SER A 121 12.36 -17.95 11.05
N GLY A 122 13.42 -17.44 10.42
CA GLY A 122 13.83 -17.78 9.07
C GLY A 122 13.03 -17.09 7.95
N HIS A 123 11.96 -16.35 8.27
CA HIS A 123 11.15 -15.63 7.28
C HIS A 123 11.47 -14.13 7.33
N ALA A 124 12.00 -13.57 6.26
CA ALA A 124 12.11 -12.12 6.09
C ALA A 124 10.75 -11.54 5.65
N ALA A 125 9.72 -11.78 6.47
CA ALA A 125 8.32 -11.48 6.19
C ALA A 125 7.58 -10.98 7.43
N VAL A 126 6.62 -10.07 7.21
CA VAL A 126 5.63 -9.60 8.18
C VAL A 126 4.28 -10.17 7.78
N TYR A 127 3.65 -10.91 8.68
CA TYR A 127 2.30 -11.44 8.55
C TYR A 127 1.35 -10.52 9.31
N CYS A 128 0.49 -9.82 8.61
CA CYS A 128 -0.45 -8.88 9.20
C CYS A 128 -1.89 -9.36 9.02
N GLU A 129 -2.64 -9.43 10.12
CA GLU A 129 -4.07 -9.72 10.14
C GLU A 129 -4.80 -8.57 10.81
N HIS A 130 -5.81 -8.01 10.13
CA HIS A 130 -6.76 -7.08 10.71
C HIS A 130 -8.07 -7.82 10.96
N ARG A 131 -8.53 -7.84 12.21
CA ARG A 131 -9.80 -8.42 12.61
C ARG A 131 -10.77 -7.31 12.96
N ILE A 132 -11.90 -7.29 12.27
CA ILE A 132 -12.96 -6.31 12.47
C ILE A 132 -14.17 -7.03 13.04
N SER A 133 -14.65 -6.59 14.21
CA SER A 133 -15.80 -7.16 14.91
C SER A 133 -16.73 -6.05 15.42
N GLY A 134 -18.03 -6.31 15.47
CA GLY A 134 -19.02 -5.36 15.99
C GLY A 134 -19.26 -4.13 15.11
N ALA A 135 -18.58 -3.97 13.99
CA ALA A 135 -18.86 -2.92 13.01
C ALA A 135 -20.16 -3.22 12.23
N GLU A 136 -20.86 -2.18 11.80
CA GLU A 136 -22.09 -2.33 11.03
C GLU A 136 -22.15 -1.30 9.89
N GLY A 137 -22.35 -1.74 8.67
CA GLY A 137 -22.46 -0.89 7.48
C GLY A 137 -21.65 -1.37 6.30
N ARG A 138 -21.61 -0.54 5.25
CA ARG A 138 -20.77 -0.78 4.06
C ARG A 138 -19.62 0.21 4.06
N PHE A 139 -18.39 -0.32 4.04
CA PHE A 139 -17.18 0.48 4.05
C PHE A 139 -16.15 -0.05 3.04
N SER A 140 -15.41 0.86 2.44
CA SER A 140 -14.15 0.60 1.77
C SER A 140 -13.06 0.36 2.81
N TYR A 141 -12.01 -0.38 2.46
CA TYR A 141 -10.85 -0.59 3.33
C TYR A 141 -9.61 -0.94 2.51
N GLY A 142 -8.46 -0.88 3.16
CA GLY A 142 -7.21 -1.31 2.57
C GLY A 142 -6.01 -1.17 3.48
N THR A 143 -4.86 -1.65 3.00
CA THR A 143 -3.54 -1.36 3.53
C THR A 143 -2.85 -0.34 2.62
N HIS A 144 -1.91 0.41 3.17
CA HIS A 144 -1.33 1.56 2.47
C HIS A 144 0.21 1.55 2.56
N PRO A 145 0.88 0.48 2.08
CA PRO A 145 2.34 0.45 2.09
C PRO A 145 2.92 1.49 1.12
N ILE A 146 3.80 2.34 1.65
CA ILE A 146 4.52 3.37 0.92
C ILE A 146 5.99 2.96 0.85
N LEU A 147 6.52 2.74 -0.35
CA LEU A 147 7.90 2.37 -0.59
C LEU A 147 8.77 3.58 -0.96
N ASP A 148 10.05 3.48 -0.60
CA ASP A 148 11.07 4.50 -0.84
C ASP A 148 11.96 4.16 -2.03
N PHE A 149 11.75 4.84 -3.14
CA PHE A 149 12.59 4.76 -4.34
C PHE A 149 13.56 5.95 -4.45
N SER A 150 13.59 6.87 -3.49
CA SER A 150 14.38 8.12 -3.59
C SER A 150 15.89 7.90 -3.69
N GLY A 151 16.38 6.74 -3.27
CA GLY A 151 17.78 6.34 -3.43
C GLY A 151 18.16 5.86 -4.83
N LEU A 152 17.19 5.69 -5.73
CA LEU A 152 17.40 5.19 -7.09
C LEU A 152 17.31 6.34 -8.11
N ALA A 153 17.98 6.18 -9.25
CA ALA A 153 17.78 7.06 -10.39
C ALA A 153 16.36 6.85 -10.98
N GLU A 154 15.83 7.88 -11.66
CA GLU A 154 14.52 7.82 -12.31
C GLU A 154 14.40 6.56 -13.19
N GLY A 155 13.35 5.78 -12.98
CA GLY A 155 13.06 4.57 -13.72
C GLY A 155 14.01 3.39 -13.48
N GLN A 156 14.89 3.42 -12.48
CA GLN A 156 15.82 2.32 -12.18
C GLN A 156 15.12 1.15 -11.47
N GLY A 157 14.25 1.44 -10.49
CA GLY A 157 13.45 0.42 -9.80
C GLY A 157 12.40 -0.18 -10.73
N ARG A 158 11.91 -1.35 -10.42
CA ARG A 158 10.87 -2.06 -11.18
C ARG A 158 9.70 -2.40 -10.28
N VAL A 159 8.48 -2.16 -10.76
CA VAL A 159 7.25 -2.56 -10.06
C VAL A 159 6.39 -3.37 -11.01
N THR A 160 5.95 -4.53 -10.55
CA THR A 160 5.08 -5.43 -11.31
C THR A 160 4.04 -6.06 -10.38
N THR A 161 3.00 -6.62 -10.96
CA THR A 161 1.93 -7.28 -10.23
C THR A 161 1.64 -8.66 -10.82
N SER A 162 0.91 -9.49 -10.08
CA SER A 162 0.21 -10.62 -10.67
C SER A 162 -0.69 -10.13 -11.82
N PRO A 163 -1.16 -11.03 -12.71
CA PRO A 163 -2.09 -10.66 -13.76
C PRO A 163 -3.28 -9.88 -13.21
N PHE A 164 -3.70 -8.85 -13.93
CA PHE A 164 -4.83 -7.99 -13.58
C PHE A 164 -5.79 -7.86 -14.76
N ARG A 165 -7.07 -7.67 -14.48
CA ARG A 165 -8.14 -7.59 -15.49
C ARG A 165 -8.01 -6.33 -16.34
N TRP A 166 -7.79 -5.21 -15.69
CA TRP A 166 -7.56 -3.88 -16.26
C TRP A 166 -7.08 -2.92 -15.18
N ALA A 167 -6.54 -1.79 -15.61
CA ALA A 167 -6.21 -0.67 -14.76
C ALA A 167 -6.81 0.63 -15.30
N SER A 168 -6.97 1.62 -14.43
CA SER A 168 -7.45 2.95 -14.80
C SER A 168 -6.79 4.04 -13.98
N VAL A 169 -6.57 5.18 -14.61
CA VAL A 169 -6.18 6.43 -13.93
C VAL A 169 -7.40 6.99 -13.20
N ASN A 170 -7.19 7.60 -12.04
CA ASN A 170 -8.27 8.28 -11.29
C ASN A 170 -9.09 9.18 -12.23
N PRO A 171 -10.43 9.05 -12.27
CA PRO A 171 -11.26 9.76 -13.24
C PRO A 171 -11.41 11.26 -12.96
N GLY A 172 -11.19 11.68 -11.71
CA GLY A 172 -11.13 13.09 -11.33
C GLY A 172 -9.70 13.63 -11.36
N LEU A 173 -9.53 14.90 -11.07
CA LEU A 173 -8.20 15.44 -10.76
C LEU A 173 -7.80 14.96 -9.37
N PHE A 174 -6.68 14.25 -9.30
CA PHE A 174 -6.10 13.77 -8.04
C PHE A 174 -5.25 14.86 -7.36
N SER A 175 -4.70 15.75 -8.16
CA SER A 175 -3.91 16.91 -7.74
C SER A 175 -4.71 18.20 -7.89
N ASP A 176 -4.41 19.24 -7.09
CA ASP A 176 -5.10 20.53 -7.13
C ASP A 176 -4.29 21.58 -7.91
N PRO A 177 -4.65 21.90 -9.17
CA PRO A 177 -3.95 22.91 -9.97
C PRO A 177 -3.94 24.30 -9.34
N ALA A 178 -4.91 24.63 -8.48
CA ALA A 178 -4.93 25.91 -7.78
C ALA A 178 -3.77 26.03 -6.76
N ASN A 179 -3.26 24.91 -6.28
CA ASN A 179 -2.07 24.82 -5.43
C ASN A 179 -0.78 24.54 -6.21
N HIS A 180 -0.81 24.65 -7.54
CA HIS A 180 0.29 24.26 -8.44
C HIS A 180 0.68 22.78 -8.30
N GLU A 181 -0.30 21.93 -8.02
CA GLU A 181 -0.15 20.48 -7.95
C GLU A 181 -0.75 19.86 -9.21
N TYR A 182 -0.01 18.94 -9.82
CA TYR A 182 -0.38 18.38 -11.12
C TYR A 182 -0.21 16.88 -11.16
N GLN A 183 -1.12 16.23 -11.89
CA GLN A 183 -0.97 14.85 -12.34
C GLN A 183 -0.39 14.81 -13.75
N ALA A 184 0.28 13.70 -14.11
CA ALA A 184 0.86 13.51 -15.43
C ALA A 184 -0.01 12.65 -16.35
N LEU A 185 -0.84 11.79 -15.77
CA LEU A 185 -1.62 10.80 -16.50
C LEU A 185 -2.96 11.35 -16.95
N VAL A 186 -3.52 10.78 -18.03
CA VAL A 186 -4.84 11.15 -18.55
C VAL A 186 -5.94 10.65 -17.60
N PRO A 187 -6.76 11.53 -16.97
CA PRO A 187 -7.82 11.12 -16.07
C PRO A 187 -8.79 10.14 -16.73
N GLY A 188 -9.16 9.09 -16.00
CA GLY A 188 -10.11 8.07 -16.45
C GLY A 188 -9.60 7.14 -17.56
N ALA A 189 -8.36 7.32 -18.04
CA ALA A 189 -7.79 6.42 -19.05
C ALA A 189 -7.74 4.99 -18.50
N ARG A 190 -8.25 4.03 -19.28
CA ARG A 190 -8.26 2.59 -18.96
C ARG A 190 -7.27 1.86 -19.85
N PHE A 191 -6.53 0.91 -19.29
CA PHE A 191 -5.47 0.18 -19.96
C PHE A 191 -5.27 -1.22 -19.36
N THR A 192 -4.51 -2.08 -20.05
CA THR A 192 -4.19 -3.45 -19.64
C THR A 192 -2.69 -3.73 -19.59
N ASP A 193 -1.87 -2.73 -19.91
CA ASP A 193 -0.41 -2.83 -19.84
C ASP A 193 0.15 -1.59 -19.11
N LEU A 194 0.86 -1.82 -18.01
CA LEU A 194 1.50 -0.76 -17.23
C LEU A 194 2.64 -0.04 -17.99
N ARG A 195 3.12 -0.60 -19.09
CA ARG A 195 4.17 0.00 -19.93
C ARG A 195 3.64 1.01 -20.94
N GLU A 196 2.32 1.07 -21.13
CA GLU A 196 1.67 1.90 -22.16
C GLU A 196 0.53 2.74 -21.56
N VAL A 197 0.80 3.43 -20.46
CA VAL A 197 -0.21 4.22 -19.76
C VAL A 197 -0.32 5.60 -20.40
N PRO A 198 -1.53 6.08 -20.80
CA PRO A 198 -1.71 7.37 -21.46
C PRO A 198 -1.20 8.55 -20.63
N LEU A 199 -0.29 9.33 -21.25
CA LEU A 199 0.32 10.51 -20.68
C LEU A 199 -0.38 11.75 -21.24
N ALA A 200 -0.72 12.70 -20.39
CA ALA A 200 -1.33 13.96 -20.79
C ALA A 200 -0.34 14.86 -21.54
N THR A 201 -0.81 15.57 -22.57
CA THR A 201 0.00 16.54 -23.35
C THR A 201 0.50 17.68 -22.47
N GLU A 202 -0.38 18.16 -21.58
CA GLU A 202 -0.10 19.17 -20.57
C GLU A 202 -0.72 18.70 -19.26
N PRO A 203 -0.20 19.14 -18.10
CA PRO A 203 -0.82 18.80 -16.81
C PRO A 203 -2.31 19.15 -16.83
N PRO A 204 -3.21 18.19 -16.57
CA PRO A 204 -4.64 18.44 -16.60
C PRO A 204 -5.07 19.52 -15.61
N SER A 205 -5.86 20.49 -16.08
CA SER A 205 -6.54 21.47 -15.24
C SER A 205 -8.04 21.17 -15.07
N ALA A 206 -8.59 20.27 -15.91
CA ALA A 206 -9.94 19.73 -15.81
C ALA A 206 -9.94 18.32 -16.39
N PRO A 207 -10.73 17.36 -15.80
CA PRO A 207 -10.64 15.95 -16.18
C PRO A 207 -11.15 15.66 -17.60
N ASP A 208 -12.00 16.51 -18.15
CA ASP A 208 -12.64 16.39 -19.47
C ASP A 208 -11.91 17.13 -20.59
N GLN A 209 -10.83 17.84 -20.29
CA GLN A 209 -10.09 18.69 -21.23
C GLN A 209 -8.67 18.19 -21.48
N VAL A 210 -8.49 16.88 -21.56
CA VAL A 210 -7.15 16.28 -21.68
C VAL A 210 -6.98 15.55 -23.00
N SER A 211 -5.88 15.85 -23.68
CA SER A 211 -5.41 15.09 -24.82
C SER A 211 -4.20 14.26 -24.45
N ALA A 212 -4.12 13.02 -24.96
CA ALA A 212 -2.96 12.17 -24.77
C ALA A 212 -1.82 12.58 -25.72
N ALA A 213 -0.58 12.65 -25.19
CA ALA A 213 0.64 12.94 -25.96
C ALA A 213 1.55 11.74 -26.16
N GLY A 214 1.07 10.53 -25.88
CA GLY A 214 1.84 9.31 -25.91
C GLY A 214 1.56 8.47 -24.65
N THR A 215 2.52 7.65 -24.27
CA THR A 215 2.41 6.76 -23.11
C THR A 215 3.62 6.88 -22.20
N THR A 216 3.47 6.45 -20.97
CA THR A 216 4.54 6.29 -19.97
C THR A 216 4.54 4.87 -19.42
N ASP A 217 5.69 4.43 -18.94
CA ASP A 217 5.91 3.11 -18.35
C ASP A 217 5.81 3.20 -16.81
N LEU A 218 4.69 2.73 -16.25
CA LEU A 218 4.46 2.65 -14.81
C LEU A 218 5.04 1.39 -14.15
N THR A 219 5.86 0.64 -14.84
CA THR A 219 6.69 -0.40 -14.22
C THR A 219 8.01 0.15 -13.71
N ARG A 220 8.34 1.43 -13.94
CA ARG A 220 9.62 2.07 -13.64
C ARG A 220 9.51 3.17 -12.60
N TYR A 221 10.32 3.07 -11.55
CA TYR A 221 10.31 4.01 -10.42
C TYR A 221 11.74 4.41 -9.98
N PRO A 222 11.95 5.61 -9.36
CA PRO A 222 10.95 6.66 -9.20
C PRO A 222 10.33 7.05 -10.53
N ALA A 223 9.03 7.40 -10.50
CA ALA A 223 8.35 7.98 -11.64
C ALA A 223 8.79 9.45 -11.86
N ARG A 224 8.28 10.08 -12.90
CA ARG A 224 8.54 11.47 -13.25
C ARG A 224 8.35 12.42 -12.06
N GLN A 225 9.35 13.25 -11.77
CA GLN A 225 9.28 14.21 -10.67
C GLN A 225 8.34 15.39 -10.97
N GLY A 226 7.69 15.88 -9.90
CA GLY A 226 6.81 17.06 -9.94
C GLY A 226 5.34 16.73 -10.14
N PHE A 227 4.95 15.45 -10.07
CA PHE A 227 3.59 14.98 -10.30
C PHE A 227 3.09 14.06 -9.17
N GLU A 228 1.75 14.05 -9.03
CA GLU A 228 1.01 13.14 -8.16
C GLU A 228 -0.06 12.46 -8.99
N ASP A 229 -0.05 11.15 -9.05
CA ASP A 229 -1.03 10.36 -9.80
C ASP A 229 -1.61 9.26 -8.93
N LEU A 230 -2.83 8.83 -9.23
CA LEU A 230 -3.46 7.67 -8.62
C LEU A 230 -3.99 6.75 -9.72
N VAL A 231 -3.57 5.49 -9.67
CA VAL A 231 -3.95 4.44 -10.62
C VAL A 231 -4.53 3.27 -9.85
N MET A 232 -5.62 2.68 -10.33
CA MET A 232 -6.23 1.48 -9.78
C MET A 232 -6.08 0.32 -10.75
N LEU A 233 -5.58 -0.80 -10.26
CA LEU A 233 -5.52 -2.08 -10.97
C LEU A 233 -6.55 -3.02 -10.34
N VAL A 234 -7.35 -3.69 -11.17
CA VAL A 234 -8.28 -4.73 -10.71
C VAL A 234 -7.61 -6.08 -10.85
N ASN A 235 -7.39 -6.75 -9.73
CA ASN A 235 -6.74 -8.05 -9.68
C ASN A 235 -7.57 -9.12 -10.40
N GLU A 236 -6.90 -10.14 -10.96
CA GLU A 236 -7.56 -11.38 -11.36
C GLU A 236 -8.00 -12.17 -10.12
N GLU A 237 -9.02 -13.00 -10.28
CA GLU A 237 -9.47 -13.91 -9.23
C GLU A 237 -8.41 -14.99 -8.95
N ALA A 238 -8.37 -15.49 -7.72
CA ALA A 238 -7.49 -16.58 -7.35
C ALA A 238 -7.84 -17.87 -8.11
N SER A 239 -6.82 -18.63 -8.47
CA SER A 239 -6.94 -19.97 -9.06
C SER A 239 -6.18 -21.00 -8.21
N LYS A 240 -6.22 -22.27 -8.59
CA LYS A 240 -5.43 -23.31 -7.92
C LYS A 240 -3.93 -23.12 -8.13
N GLU A 241 -3.56 -22.64 -9.30
CA GLU A 241 -2.17 -22.41 -9.71
C GLU A 241 -1.65 -21.08 -9.15
N GLN A 242 -2.53 -20.10 -8.96
CA GLN A 242 -2.25 -18.78 -8.41
C GLN A 242 -3.24 -18.46 -7.28
N PRO A 243 -3.02 -18.99 -6.06
CA PRO A 243 -3.99 -18.88 -4.96
C PRO A 243 -4.01 -17.50 -4.29
N PHE A 244 -3.12 -16.61 -4.65
CA PHE A 244 -2.99 -15.24 -4.16
C PHE A 244 -2.67 -14.27 -5.31
N ALA A 245 -3.08 -13.03 -5.17
CA ALA A 245 -2.54 -11.94 -5.97
C ALA A 245 -1.27 -11.39 -5.29
N TRP A 246 -0.36 -10.81 -6.09
CA TRP A 246 0.88 -10.24 -5.59
C TRP A 246 1.21 -8.88 -6.24
N THR A 247 1.94 -8.06 -5.51
CA THR A 247 2.58 -6.84 -5.98
C THR A 247 4.05 -6.93 -5.61
N ALA A 248 4.96 -6.62 -6.52
CA ALA A 248 6.40 -6.72 -6.29
C ALA A 248 7.12 -5.45 -6.73
N ALA A 249 8.13 -5.06 -5.95
CA ALA A 249 9.00 -3.92 -6.22
C ALA A 249 10.47 -4.36 -6.12
N VAL A 250 11.20 -4.24 -7.23
CA VAL A 250 12.66 -4.39 -7.26
C VAL A 250 13.28 -3.06 -6.90
N LEU A 251 13.99 -3.07 -5.78
CA LEU A 251 14.76 -1.96 -5.23
C LEU A 251 16.26 -2.27 -5.33
N ASP A 252 17.11 -1.48 -4.66
CA ASP A 252 18.55 -1.72 -4.66
C ASP A 252 18.90 -3.04 -3.93
N GLY A 253 19.24 -4.06 -4.68
CA GLY A 253 19.67 -5.37 -4.19
C GLY A 253 18.56 -6.26 -3.60
N CYS A 254 17.30 -5.86 -3.65
CA CYS A 254 16.20 -6.68 -3.12
C CYS A 254 14.90 -6.59 -3.95
N VAL A 255 14.05 -7.58 -3.74
CA VAL A 255 12.61 -7.53 -4.07
C VAL A 255 11.84 -7.38 -2.77
N TRP A 256 11.03 -6.32 -2.64
CA TRP A 256 9.89 -6.28 -1.74
C TRP A 256 8.66 -6.83 -2.45
N PHE A 257 7.83 -7.58 -1.77
CA PHE A 257 6.55 -8.05 -2.33
C PHE A 257 5.47 -8.19 -1.28
N SER A 258 4.21 -8.04 -1.72
CA SER A 258 3.01 -8.35 -0.95
C SER A 258 2.26 -9.53 -1.54
N LEU A 259 1.66 -10.36 -0.68
CA LEU A 259 0.72 -11.42 -1.05
C LEU A 259 -0.62 -11.15 -0.38
N LYS A 260 -1.71 -11.31 -1.13
CA LYS A 260 -3.08 -11.02 -0.69
C LYS A 260 -4.09 -11.97 -1.32
N ASN A 261 -5.22 -12.16 -0.63
CA ASN A 261 -6.39 -12.80 -1.24
C ASN A 261 -7.13 -11.76 -2.10
N PRO A 262 -7.26 -11.94 -3.44
CA PRO A 262 -7.97 -10.98 -4.29
C PRO A 262 -9.47 -10.90 -4.00
N ALA A 263 -10.06 -11.87 -3.29
CA ALA A 263 -11.45 -11.77 -2.83
C ALA A 263 -11.62 -10.74 -1.70
N ASP A 264 -10.59 -10.56 -0.85
CA ASP A 264 -10.57 -9.55 0.19
C ASP A 264 -10.02 -8.21 -0.32
N PHE A 265 -9.03 -8.26 -1.20
CA PHE A 265 -8.40 -7.07 -1.80
C PHE A 265 -8.50 -7.13 -3.33
N PRO A 266 -9.69 -6.80 -3.90
CA PRO A 266 -9.95 -6.92 -5.34
C PRO A 266 -9.16 -5.95 -6.21
N ALA A 267 -8.56 -4.92 -5.62
CA ALA A 267 -7.78 -3.93 -6.35
C ALA A 267 -6.47 -3.58 -5.64
N THR A 268 -5.52 -3.08 -6.44
CA THR A 268 -4.27 -2.47 -5.97
C THR A 268 -4.22 -1.04 -6.49
N LEU A 269 -3.97 -0.07 -5.61
CA LEU A 269 -3.74 1.31 -6.01
C LEU A 269 -2.24 1.59 -6.09
N PHE A 270 -1.85 2.34 -7.11
CA PHE A 270 -0.54 2.97 -7.23
C PHE A 270 -0.71 4.46 -6.93
N TRP A 271 -0.34 4.87 -5.72
CA TRP A 271 -0.22 6.28 -5.39
C TRP A 271 1.20 6.73 -5.72
N ILE A 272 1.31 7.44 -6.83
CA ILE A 272 2.59 7.91 -7.34
C ILE A 272 2.84 9.31 -6.78
N SER A 273 3.75 9.41 -5.80
CA SER A 273 4.06 10.66 -5.13
C SER A 273 5.54 11.02 -5.33
N ASN A 274 5.80 11.99 -6.19
CA ASN A 274 7.16 12.40 -6.48
C ASN A 274 7.31 13.94 -6.59
N GLY A 275 7.02 14.61 -5.46
CA GLY A 275 7.22 16.05 -5.33
C GLY A 275 6.13 16.91 -6.01
N GLY A 276 4.99 16.29 -6.36
CA GLY A 276 3.86 16.98 -6.95
C GLY A 276 3.04 17.81 -5.95
N ARG A 277 3.00 17.40 -4.67
CA ARG A 277 2.26 18.11 -3.62
C ARG A 277 3.05 19.30 -3.09
N ARG A 278 2.44 20.49 -3.10
CA ARG A 278 3.05 21.78 -2.71
C ARG A 278 2.52 22.32 -1.39
N GLY A 279 1.28 21.98 -1.01
CA GLY A 279 0.71 22.37 0.29
C GLY A 279 1.44 21.74 1.46
N ALA A 280 1.41 22.40 2.64
CA ALA A 280 1.97 21.83 3.88
C ALA A 280 1.22 20.54 4.29
N PRO A 281 1.92 19.55 4.81
CA PRO A 281 3.35 19.47 5.16
C PRO A 281 4.27 19.01 4.02
N TRP A 282 3.71 18.80 2.82
CA TRP A 282 4.40 18.21 1.68
C TRP A 282 5.52 19.09 1.15
N ASP A 283 5.25 20.38 0.87
CA ASP A 283 6.20 21.41 0.39
C ASP A 283 7.11 20.92 -0.76
N GLY A 284 6.60 20.02 -1.62
CA GLY A 284 7.38 19.40 -2.68
C GLY A 284 8.47 18.42 -2.22
N ARG A 285 8.53 18.06 -0.93
CA ARG A 285 9.61 17.25 -0.33
C ARG A 285 9.36 15.75 -0.35
N HIS A 286 8.15 15.30 -0.65
CA HIS A 286 7.81 13.87 -0.71
C HIS A 286 8.24 13.32 -2.08
N LEU A 287 9.51 12.89 -2.16
CA LEU A 287 10.17 12.55 -3.42
C LEU A 287 10.40 11.04 -3.53
N GLY A 288 10.17 10.48 -4.72
CA GLY A 288 10.45 9.08 -5.03
C GLY A 288 9.61 8.10 -4.21
N ARG A 289 8.38 8.45 -3.86
CA ARG A 289 7.49 7.61 -3.07
C ARG A 289 6.43 6.94 -3.95
N LEU A 290 6.13 5.70 -3.61
CA LEU A 290 5.07 4.93 -4.26
C LEU A 290 4.26 4.19 -3.20
N GLY A 291 2.96 4.53 -3.09
CA GLY A 291 1.99 3.70 -2.40
C GLY A 291 1.62 2.51 -3.29
N LEU A 292 1.69 1.30 -2.73
CA LEU A 292 1.23 0.05 -3.37
C LEU A 292 0.13 -0.53 -2.50
N GLU A 293 -1.05 0.08 -2.62
CA GLU A 293 -2.13 -0.06 -1.65
C GLU A 293 -3.07 -1.19 -2.04
N GLU A 294 -3.22 -2.19 -1.17
CA GLU A 294 -4.10 -3.32 -1.42
C GLU A 294 -5.48 -3.01 -0.84
N VAL A 295 -6.50 -2.91 -1.69
CA VAL A 295 -7.78 -2.30 -1.29
C VAL A 295 -9.02 -3.08 -1.75
N CYS A 296 -10.11 -2.88 -0.99
CA CYS A 296 -11.48 -3.01 -1.45
C CYS A 296 -12.07 -1.58 -1.49
N SER A 297 -11.79 -0.85 -2.56
CA SER A 297 -12.19 0.55 -2.77
C SER A 297 -12.24 0.88 -4.25
N HIS A 298 -13.00 1.92 -4.63
CA HIS A 298 -12.90 2.56 -5.93
C HIS A 298 -12.04 3.80 -5.76
N PHE A 299 -10.76 3.72 -6.15
CA PHE A 299 -9.77 4.75 -5.86
C PHE A 299 -9.81 5.20 -4.39
N ALA A 300 -9.78 6.51 -4.15
CA ALA A 300 -9.93 7.13 -2.85
C ALA A 300 -11.32 7.81 -2.73
N ASP A 301 -12.40 7.10 -3.05
CA ASP A 301 -13.76 7.61 -2.87
C ASP A 301 -14.05 7.79 -1.37
N ASN A 302 -14.80 8.85 -1.01
CA ASN A 302 -15.30 9.01 0.35
C ASN A 302 -16.40 7.97 0.68
N VAL A 303 -16.81 7.89 1.94
CA VAL A 303 -17.81 6.88 2.39
C VAL A 303 -19.10 6.95 1.60
N THR A 304 -19.63 8.14 1.32
CA THR A 304 -20.86 8.30 0.54
C THR A 304 -20.70 7.81 -0.89
N SER A 305 -19.66 8.27 -1.59
CA SER A 305 -19.40 7.88 -2.98
C SER A 305 -19.02 6.40 -3.12
N SER A 306 -18.32 5.81 -2.15
CA SER A 306 -17.93 4.39 -2.19
C SER A 306 -19.15 3.44 -2.20
N ARG A 307 -20.31 3.90 -1.70
CA ARG A 307 -21.58 3.13 -1.68
C ARG A 307 -22.32 3.12 -3.00
N GLU A 308 -21.92 3.93 -3.97
CA GLU A 308 -22.55 4.01 -5.30
C GLU A 308 -22.33 2.75 -6.16
N ASP A 309 -21.47 1.84 -5.72
CA ASP A 309 -21.20 0.56 -6.40
C ASP A 309 -20.82 0.72 -7.88
N ARG A 310 -19.91 1.66 -8.16
CA ARG A 310 -19.53 2.08 -9.52
C ARG A 310 -19.01 0.96 -10.41
N LEU A 311 -18.48 -0.11 -9.82
CA LEU A 311 -17.97 -1.27 -10.51
C LEU A 311 -18.84 -2.53 -10.35
N GLY A 312 -20.04 -2.39 -9.77
CA GLY A 312 -20.98 -3.51 -9.57
C GLY A 312 -21.40 -4.18 -10.88
N GLY A 313 -21.52 -3.42 -11.97
CA GLY A 313 -21.77 -3.96 -13.32
C GLY A 313 -20.64 -4.85 -13.85
N GLU A 314 -19.44 -4.78 -13.30
CA GLU A 314 -18.29 -5.61 -13.62
C GLU A 314 -18.03 -6.69 -12.55
N ASN A 315 -18.88 -6.78 -11.55
CA ASN A 315 -18.77 -7.69 -10.40
C ASN A 315 -17.46 -7.50 -9.61
N ILE A 316 -17.05 -6.24 -9.43
CA ILE A 316 -15.86 -5.86 -8.67
C ILE A 316 -16.33 -5.14 -7.40
N PRO A 317 -16.15 -5.73 -6.20
CA PRO A 317 -16.55 -5.07 -4.97
C PRO A 317 -15.60 -3.90 -4.65
N THR A 318 -16.18 -2.75 -4.33
CA THR A 318 -15.48 -1.54 -3.88
C THR A 318 -15.79 -1.19 -2.43
N THR A 319 -16.63 -1.99 -1.79
CA THR A 319 -16.95 -1.95 -0.36
C THR A 319 -17.29 -3.36 0.11
N ARG A 320 -17.15 -3.60 1.40
CA ARG A 320 -17.65 -4.80 2.09
C ARG A 320 -18.75 -4.41 3.07
N SER A 321 -19.78 -5.26 3.19
CA SER A 321 -20.77 -5.16 4.25
C SER A 321 -20.23 -5.80 5.52
N PHE A 322 -20.29 -5.07 6.62
CA PHE A 322 -19.95 -5.55 7.97
C PHE A 322 -21.23 -5.73 8.78
N SER A 323 -21.30 -6.78 9.56
CA SER A 323 -22.38 -7.09 10.49
C SER A 323 -21.84 -7.22 11.91
N ARG A 324 -22.60 -6.78 12.90
CA ARG A 324 -22.22 -6.84 14.32
C ARG A 324 -21.88 -8.24 14.82
N ASP A 325 -22.49 -9.24 14.21
CA ASP A 325 -22.36 -10.65 14.62
C ASP A 325 -21.24 -11.39 13.85
N GLU A 326 -20.57 -10.70 12.92
CA GLU A 326 -19.50 -11.27 12.09
C GLU A 326 -18.13 -10.75 12.53
N VAL A 327 -17.13 -11.62 12.50
CA VAL A 327 -15.71 -11.23 12.58
C VAL A 327 -15.11 -11.36 11.18
N VAL A 328 -14.69 -10.25 10.62
CA VAL A 328 -13.99 -10.20 9.33
C VAL A 328 -12.49 -10.21 9.58
N SER A 329 -11.76 -11.17 8.99
CA SER A 329 -10.30 -11.23 9.03
C SER A 329 -9.74 -10.89 7.65
N LEU A 330 -8.92 -9.84 7.59
CA LEU A 330 -8.22 -9.39 6.38
C LEU A 330 -6.73 -9.64 6.57
N ARG A 331 -6.14 -10.44 5.69
CA ARG A 331 -4.76 -10.92 5.85
C ARG A 331 -3.88 -10.53 4.67
N ILE A 332 -2.67 -10.10 4.98
CA ILE A 332 -1.66 -9.73 4.00
C ILE A 332 -0.28 -10.19 4.49
N VAL A 333 0.57 -10.57 3.56
CA VAL A 333 1.98 -10.84 3.82
C VAL A 333 2.80 -9.80 3.08
N GLN A 334 3.79 -9.21 3.75
CA GLN A 334 4.76 -8.31 3.14
C GLN A 334 6.16 -8.86 3.44
N ALA A 335 6.96 -9.07 2.41
CA ALA A 335 8.24 -9.74 2.54
C ALA A 335 9.32 -9.11 1.67
N VAL A 336 10.58 -9.41 2.01
CA VAL A 336 11.76 -8.95 1.26
C VAL A 336 12.69 -10.12 1.04
N THR A 337 13.31 -10.18 -0.14
CA THR A 337 14.40 -11.09 -0.42
C THR A 337 15.55 -10.38 -1.13
N ALA A 338 16.79 -10.75 -0.78
CA ALA A 338 17.97 -10.36 -1.54
C ALA A 338 17.92 -10.98 -2.95
N ILE A 339 18.40 -10.26 -3.94
CA ILE A 339 18.44 -10.69 -5.34
C ILE A 339 19.84 -10.54 -5.95
N PRO A 340 20.18 -11.33 -6.99
CA PRO A 340 21.37 -11.09 -7.80
C PRO A 340 21.34 -9.72 -8.49
N ALA A 341 22.51 -9.17 -8.79
CA ALA A 341 22.65 -7.84 -9.40
C ALA A 341 22.00 -7.71 -10.80
N ASP A 342 21.86 -8.83 -11.50
CA ASP A 342 21.24 -8.92 -12.83
C ASP A 342 19.77 -9.37 -12.80
N PHE A 343 19.14 -9.30 -11.61
CA PHE A 343 17.74 -9.69 -11.41
C PHE A 343 16.79 -8.69 -12.05
N GLY A 344 16.22 -8.77 -13.09
CA GLY A 344 15.34 -7.80 -13.73
C GLY A 344 14.00 -7.55 -13.00
N ALA A 345 12.94 -7.29 -13.74
CA ALA A 345 11.59 -7.16 -13.19
C ALA A 345 11.01 -8.53 -12.81
N VAL A 346 10.23 -8.59 -11.72
CA VAL A 346 9.50 -9.81 -11.35
C VAL A 346 8.44 -10.12 -12.39
N VAL A 347 8.41 -11.34 -12.92
CA VAL A 347 7.38 -11.80 -13.87
C VAL A 347 6.45 -12.84 -13.27
N SER A 348 6.87 -13.52 -12.21
CA SER A 348 5.99 -14.44 -11.48
C SER A 348 6.41 -14.62 -10.03
N ILE A 349 5.42 -14.85 -9.17
CA ILE A 349 5.56 -15.35 -7.80
C ILE A 349 4.59 -16.52 -7.69
N VAL A 350 5.13 -17.73 -7.57
CA VAL A 350 4.32 -18.95 -7.51
C VAL A 350 4.52 -19.66 -6.17
N PRO A 351 3.46 -20.29 -5.61
CA PRO A 351 3.57 -21.04 -4.38
C PRO A 351 4.47 -22.26 -4.54
N GLY A 352 5.33 -22.52 -3.55
CA GLY A 352 6.05 -23.77 -3.40
C GLY A 352 5.22 -24.86 -2.72
N GLU A 353 5.83 -26.01 -2.52
CA GLU A 353 5.17 -27.16 -1.86
C GLU A 353 5.03 -26.97 -0.34
N SER A 354 5.85 -26.10 0.24
CA SER A 354 5.89 -25.80 1.67
C SER A 354 5.53 -24.34 1.94
N GLU A 355 6.05 -23.78 3.03
CA GLU A 355 5.95 -22.35 3.31
C GLU A 355 7.04 -21.57 2.57
N ASP A 356 6.98 -21.58 1.25
CA ASP A 356 7.91 -20.90 0.35
C ASP A 356 7.21 -20.44 -0.92
N VAL A 357 7.80 -19.49 -1.61
CA VAL A 357 7.44 -19.08 -2.96
C VAL A 357 8.68 -19.02 -3.85
N THR A 358 8.50 -19.27 -5.13
CA THR A 358 9.54 -19.02 -6.13
C THR A 358 9.22 -17.72 -6.88
N ILE A 359 10.17 -16.79 -6.86
CA ILE A 359 10.09 -15.52 -7.60
C ILE A 359 10.98 -15.65 -8.85
N THR A 360 10.41 -15.39 -10.02
CA THR A 360 11.12 -15.40 -11.31
C THR A 360 11.17 -14.00 -11.89
N SER A 361 12.32 -13.61 -12.44
CA SER A 361 12.51 -12.35 -13.15
C SER A 361 12.41 -12.49 -14.67
N ASP A 362 12.28 -11.37 -15.37
CA ASP A 362 12.30 -11.27 -16.83
C ASP A 362 13.68 -11.64 -17.45
N THR A 363 14.75 -11.70 -16.65
CA THR A 363 16.05 -12.22 -17.06
C THR A 363 16.15 -13.75 -16.96
N GLY A 364 15.12 -14.40 -16.39
CA GLY A 364 15.11 -15.83 -16.11
C GLY A 364 15.78 -16.23 -14.79
N ALA A 365 16.29 -15.27 -14.02
CA ALA A 365 16.80 -15.53 -12.68
C ALA A 365 15.66 -15.87 -11.72
N THR A 366 15.90 -16.81 -10.79
CA THR A 366 14.93 -17.25 -9.79
C THR A 366 15.50 -17.13 -8.38
N VAL A 367 14.62 -16.84 -7.42
CA VAL A 367 14.93 -16.90 -5.97
C VAL A 367 13.82 -17.62 -5.24
N GLU A 368 14.18 -18.51 -4.32
CA GLU A 368 13.25 -19.15 -3.39
C GLU A 368 13.20 -18.34 -2.10
N VAL A 369 11.99 -18.10 -1.59
CA VAL A 369 11.77 -17.25 -0.43
C VAL A 369 10.90 -17.98 0.58
N ALA A 370 11.43 -18.17 1.79
CA ALA A 370 10.67 -18.71 2.90
C ALA A 370 9.57 -17.72 3.32
N VAL A 371 8.33 -18.08 3.03
CA VAL A 371 7.14 -17.29 3.36
C VAL A 371 5.90 -18.18 3.39
N ASN A 372 5.11 -18.09 4.46
CA ASN A 372 3.83 -18.78 4.53
C ASN A 372 2.77 -18.06 3.68
N TRP A 373 2.71 -18.40 2.40
CA TRP A 373 1.74 -17.83 1.46
C TRP A 373 0.29 -18.18 1.80
N SER A 374 0.05 -19.34 2.42
CA SER A 374 -1.29 -19.78 2.80
C SER A 374 -1.90 -18.97 3.96
N PHE A 375 -1.10 -18.10 4.60
CA PHE A 375 -1.61 -17.15 5.59
C PHE A 375 -2.68 -16.21 5.02
N THR A 376 -2.66 -15.95 3.73
CA THR A 376 -3.64 -15.08 3.04
C THR A 376 -4.98 -15.76 2.72
N ALA A 377 -5.09 -17.06 2.92
CA ALA A 377 -6.29 -17.85 2.63
C ALA A 377 -7.38 -17.69 3.72
#